data_2b18af120902ff3ea698caf903cfab89
#
_entry.id   2b18af120902ff3ea698caf903cfab89
#
_cell.length_a   1.000
_cell.length_b   1.000
_cell.length_c   1.000
_cell.angle_alpha   90.00
_cell.angle_beta   90.00
_cell.angle_gamma   90.00
#
_symmetry.space_group_name_H-M   'P 1'
#
loop_
_entity.id
_entity.type
_entity.pdbx_description
1 polymer ?
#
loop_
_entity_poly.entity_id
_entity_poly.type
_entity_poly.pdbx_seq_one_letter_code
_entity_poly.pdbx_strand_id
1 'polypeptide(L)'
;MRDTVVIGAGLAGLAAAIKAADAGLSVTLITKGVGGIQLGTGTVDILGYRPEPVEAPLEALEAHVASRPTHPYSHVTPDFVGASVAWLRDLVGADALIGDETRNVRIPT
;
A
#
# COMPACT_ATOMS: atom_id res chain seq x y z
N MET A 1 -18.84 -13.93 18.57
CA MET A 1 -17.74 -12.95 18.82
C MET A 1 -16.96 -12.81 17.52
N ARG A 2 -16.48 -11.63 17.16
CA ARG A 2 -15.65 -11.44 15.97
C ARG A 2 -14.18 -11.50 16.35
N ASP A 3 -13.35 -12.09 15.49
CA ASP A 3 -11.91 -12.19 15.75
C ASP A 3 -11.21 -10.85 15.52
N THR A 4 -11.71 -10.06 14.56
CA THR A 4 -11.10 -8.80 14.15
C THR A 4 -12.18 -7.75 13.87
N VAL A 5 -11.92 -6.53 14.32
CA VAL A 5 -12.69 -5.34 13.99
C VAL A 5 -11.77 -4.33 13.31
N VAL A 6 -12.10 -3.93 12.09
CA VAL A 6 -11.39 -2.90 11.32
C VAL A 6 -12.22 -1.63 11.30
N ILE A 7 -11.63 -0.51 11.66
CA ILE A 7 -12.30 0.80 11.67
C ILE A 7 -11.73 1.65 10.53
N GLY A 8 -12.59 1.99 9.58
CA GLY A 8 -12.26 2.78 8.40
C GLY A 8 -12.18 1.95 7.11
N ALA A 9 -12.86 2.43 6.07
CA ALA A 9 -12.92 1.80 4.74
C ALA A 9 -12.03 2.51 3.68
N GLY A 10 -10.92 3.09 4.10
CA GLY A 10 -9.86 3.52 3.20
C GLY A 10 -9.02 2.32 2.71
N LEU A 11 -8.05 2.55 1.81
CA LEU A 11 -7.24 1.47 1.23
C LEU A 11 -6.60 0.58 2.30
N ALA A 12 -6.01 1.15 3.35
CA ALA A 12 -5.36 0.40 4.43
C ALA A 12 -6.38 -0.46 5.21
N GLY A 13 -7.55 0.08 5.55
CA GLY A 13 -8.58 -0.66 6.26
C GLY A 13 -9.17 -1.80 5.44
N LEU A 14 -9.43 -1.57 4.16
CA LEU A 14 -9.90 -2.61 3.25
C LEU A 14 -8.86 -3.71 3.05
N ALA A 15 -7.60 -3.35 2.84
CA ALA A 15 -6.51 -4.32 2.73
C ALA A 15 -6.38 -5.16 4.01
N ALA A 16 -6.42 -4.54 5.19
CA ALA A 16 -6.38 -5.25 6.46
C ALA A 16 -7.57 -6.21 6.64
N ALA A 17 -8.79 -5.76 6.30
CA ALA A 17 -9.99 -6.57 6.40
C ALA A 17 -9.94 -7.79 5.47
N ILE A 18 -9.53 -7.61 4.22
CA ILE A 18 -9.40 -8.68 3.23
C ILE A 18 -8.33 -9.68 3.68
N LYS A 19 -7.15 -9.20 4.06
CA LYS A 19 -6.06 -10.08 4.54
C LYS A 19 -6.46 -10.88 5.78
N ALA A 20 -7.19 -10.29 6.72
CA ALA A 20 -7.69 -11.01 7.88
C ALA A 20 -8.74 -12.07 7.49
N ALA A 21 -9.63 -11.75 6.56
CA ALA A 21 -10.63 -12.70 6.05
C ALA A 21 -9.98 -13.86 5.27
N ASP A 22 -8.98 -13.57 4.42
CA ASP A 22 -8.20 -14.58 3.70
C ASP A 22 -7.45 -15.53 4.65
N ALA A 23 -7.07 -15.03 5.84
CA ALA A 23 -6.48 -15.83 6.92
C ALA A 23 -7.53 -16.64 7.72
N GLY A 24 -8.79 -16.62 7.31
CA GLY A 24 -9.87 -17.37 7.94
C GLY A 24 -10.48 -16.71 9.17
N LEU A 25 -10.15 -15.45 9.45
CA LEU A 25 -10.71 -14.73 10.58
C LEU A 25 -12.10 -14.16 10.28
N SER A 26 -12.97 -14.14 11.27
CA SER A 26 -14.25 -13.43 11.18
C SER A 26 -14.03 -11.94 11.38
N VAL A 27 -14.33 -11.15 10.34
CA VAL A 27 -14.01 -9.71 10.31
C VAL A 27 -15.29 -8.88 10.36
N THR A 28 -15.25 -7.79 11.11
CA THR A 28 -16.23 -6.71 11.04
C THR A 28 -15.53 -5.43 10.59
N LEU A 29 -15.96 -4.86 9.47
CA LEU A 29 -15.53 -3.55 9.00
C LEU A 29 -16.54 -2.49 9.42
N ILE A 30 -16.10 -1.48 10.16
CA ILE A 30 -16.92 -0.36 10.61
C ILE A 30 -16.47 0.91 9.85
N THR A 31 -17.41 1.58 9.22
CA THR A 31 -17.13 2.82 8.50
C THR A 31 -18.27 3.82 8.69
N LYS A 32 -17.94 5.12 8.69
CA LYS A 32 -18.93 6.21 8.71
C LYS A 32 -19.32 6.64 7.29
N GLY A 33 -18.58 6.25 6.28
CA GLY A 33 -18.80 6.62 4.88
C GLY A 33 -18.03 5.71 3.94
N VAL A 34 -17.95 6.08 2.67
CA VAL A 34 -17.40 5.24 1.59
C VAL A 34 -15.86 5.08 1.69
N GLY A 35 -15.19 5.85 2.53
CA GLY A 35 -13.73 5.88 2.61
C GLY A 35 -13.07 6.74 1.52
N GLY A 36 -11.73 6.91 1.62
CA GLY A 36 -10.99 7.87 0.80
C GLY A 36 -10.54 7.37 -0.57
N ILE A 37 -10.77 6.10 -0.94
CA ILE A 37 -10.27 5.55 -2.22
C ILE A 37 -10.81 6.32 -3.42
N GLN A 38 -12.07 6.70 -3.40
CA GLN A 38 -12.71 7.45 -4.49
C GLN A 38 -12.19 8.89 -4.62
N LEU A 39 -11.52 9.42 -3.61
CA LEU A 39 -10.92 10.76 -3.62
C LEU A 39 -9.45 10.74 -4.05
N GLY A 40 -8.88 9.55 -4.22
CA GLY A 40 -7.51 9.38 -4.66
C GLY A 40 -7.33 9.64 -6.15
N THR A 41 -6.10 9.90 -6.55
CA THR A 41 -5.71 10.13 -7.95
C THR A 41 -5.71 8.86 -8.80
N GLY A 42 -6.02 7.70 -8.22
CA GLY A 42 -5.92 6.40 -8.87
C GLY A 42 -4.49 5.85 -8.93
N THR A 43 -3.58 6.44 -8.16
CA THR A 43 -2.18 5.99 -8.06
C THR A 43 -1.91 5.28 -6.73
N VAL A 44 -0.93 4.38 -6.75
CA VAL A 44 -0.32 3.80 -5.55
C VAL A 44 1.14 4.24 -5.53
N ASP A 45 1.43 5.17 -4.64
CA ASP A 45 2.76 5.77 -4.54
C ASP A 45 3.57 5.05 -3.46
N ILE A 46 4.82 4.67 -3.77
CA ILE A 46 5.72 4.01 -2.82
C ILE A 46 6.75 5.04 -2.33
N LEU A 47 7.78 5.29 -3.13
CA LEU A 47 8.84 6.25 -2.82
C LEU A 47 9.28 6.94 -4.12
N GLY A 48 8.60 8.00 -4.49
CA GLY A 48 8.87 8.69 -5.75
C GLY A 48 9.85 9.85 -5.64
N TYR A 49 10.11 10.36 -4.43
CA TYR A 49 10.90 11.58 -4.21
C TYR A 49 11.63 11.56 -2.87
N ARG A 50 12.95 12.02 -2.86
CA ARG A 50 13.77 12.01 -1.63
C ARG A 50 15.13 12.75 -1.79
N PRO A 51 15.34 13.94 -1.44
CA PRO A 51 14.70 15.16 -1.91
C PRO A 51 14.74 15.30 -3.43
N GLU A 52 15.36 14.37 -4.11
CA GLU A 52 15.39 14.24 -5.57
C GLU A 52 14.47 13.11 -6.02
N PRO A 53 14.04 13.09 -7.29
CA PRO A 53 13.29 11.97 -7.84
C PRO A 53 14.02 10.65 -7.64
N VAL A 54 13.28 9.64 -7.20
CA VAL A 54 13.78 8.28 -6.99
C VAL A 54 13.43 7.44 -8.21
N GLU A 55 14.42 6.86 -8.86
CA GLU A 55 14.19 6.03 -10.06
C GLU A 55 13.86 4.58 -9.71
N ALA A 56 14.45 4.02 -8.64
CA ALA A 56 14.24 2.65 -8.16
C ALA A 56 13.70 2.66 -6.72
N PRO A 57 12.36 2.71 -6.52
CA PRO A 57 11.75 2.89 -5.20
C PRO A 57 12.17 1.84 -4.17
N LEU A 58 12.19 0.56 -4.53
CA LEU A 58 12.53 -0.51 -3.58
C LEU A 58 13.98 -0.46 -3.14
N GLU A 59 14.92 -0.16 -4.05
CA GLU A 59 16.34 -0.03 -3.73
C GLU A 59 16.61 1.18 -2.82
N ALA A 60 15.82 2.23 -2.96
CA ALA A 60 15.98 3.44 -2.18
C ALA A 60 15.40 3.36 -0.76
N LEU A 61 14.56 2.35 -0.45
CA LEU A 61 13.86 2.23 0.82
C LEU A 61 14.82 2.14 2.02
N GLU A 62 15.84 1.31 1.96
CA GLU A 62 16.78 1.13 3.08
C GLU A 62 17.51 2.43 3.43
N ALA A 63 18.02 3.13 2.42
CA ALA A 63 18.69 4.41 2.62
C ALA A 63 17.71 5.50 3.08
N HIS A 64 16.44 5.44 2.68
CA HIS A 64 15.40 6.34 3.18
C HIS A 64 15.14 6.11 4.66
N VAL A 65 14.96 4.87 5.08
CA VAL A 65 14.75 4.48 6.49
C VAL A 65 15.96 4.84 7.34
N ALA A 66 17.18 4.59 6.87
CA ALA A 66 18.40 4.94 7.60
C ALA A 66 18.49 6.44 7.93
N SER A 67 18.01 7.31 7.02
CA SER A 67 17.95 8.76 7.25
C SER A 67 16.72 9.23 8.01
N ARG A 68 15.69 8.39 8.12
CA ARG A 68 14.40 8.71 8.76
C ARG A 68 13.86 7.52 9.55
N PRO A 69 14.49 7.14 10.67
CA PRO A 69 14.17 5.91 11.40
C PRO A 69 12.75 5.88 12.00
N THR A 70 12.11 7.02 12.13
CA THR A 70 10.72 7.13 12.61
C THR A 70 9.67 7.06 11.48
N HIS A 71 10.11 6.99 10.22
CA HIS A 71 9.19 6.85 9.09
C HIS A 71 8.50 5.48 9.12
N PRO A 72 7.21 5.37 8.76
CA PRO A 72 6.48 4.09 8.74
C PRO A 72 7.19 2.98 7.97
N TYR A 73 7.96 3.30 6.94
CA TYR A 73 8.76 2.31 6.20
C TYR A 73 9.85 1.61 7.03
N SER A 74 10.20 2.11 8.23
CA SER A 74 11.10 1.41 9.16
C SER A 74 10.53 0.08 9.67
N HIS A 75 9.23 -0.15 9.51
CA HIS A 75 8.53 -1.36 9.94
C HIS A 75 8.29 -2.37 8.81
N VAL A 76 8.75 -2.08 7.60
CA VAL A 76 8.57 -2.95 6.42
C VAL A 76 9.90 -3.12 5.68
N THR A 77 10.04 -4.24 4.96
CA THR A 77 11.19 -4.50 4.09
C THR A 77 10.83 -4.20 2.63
N PRO A 78 11.82 -3.97 1.74
CA PRO A 78 11.58 -3.87 0.30
C PRO A 78 10.80 -5.07 -0.24
N ASP A 79 11.15 -6.30 0.17
CA ASP A 79 10.46 -7.53 -0.24
C ASP A 79 8.99 -7.53 0.20
N PHE A 80 8.71 -7.05 1.42
CA PHE A 80 7.32 -6.94 1.90
C PHE A 80 6.52 -5.92 1.08
N VAL A 81 7.13 -4.81 0.70
CA VAL A 81 6.48 -3.81 -0.16
C VAL A 81 6.18 -4.40 -1.54
N GLY A 82 7.15 -5.06 -2.18
CA GLY A 82 6.96 -5.74 -3.47
C GLY A 82 5.85 -6.79 -3.42
N ALA A 83 5.87 -7.66 -2.40
CA ALA A 83 4.82 -8.66 -2.19
C ALA A 83 3.43 -8.02 -1.97
N SER A 84 3.37 -6.86 -1.32
CA SER A 84 2.11 -6.14 -1.09
C SER A 84 1.56 -5.54 -2.38
N VAL A 85 2.42 -5.02 -3.26
CA VAL A 85 2.03 -4.52 -4.59
C VAL A 85 1.54 -5.66 -5.47
N ALA A 86 2.24 -6.80 -5.49
CA ALA A 86 1.83 -7.99 -6.22
C ALA A 86 0.44 -8.49 -5.74
N TRP A 87 0.25 -8.59 -4.43
CA TRP A 87 -1.04 -8.96 -3.85
C TRP A 87 -2.16 -7.99 -4.25
N LEU A 88 -1.90 -6.68 -4.22
CA LEU A 88 -2.91 -5.69 -4.61
C LEU A 88 -3.25 -5.82 -6.10
N ARG A 89 -2.24 -6.03 -6.96
CA ARG A 89 -2.43 -6.24 -8.40
C ARG A 89 -3.28 -7.47 -8.68
N ASP A 90 -3.05 -8.57 -7.98
CA ASP A 90 -3.85 -9.78 -8.09
C ASP A 90 -5.31 -9.54 -7.65
N LEU A 91 -5.49 -8.76 -6.58
CA LEU A 91 -6.81 -8.45 -6.03
C LEU A 91 -7.66 -7.60 -6.97
N VAL A 92 -7.07 -6.54 -7.58
CA VAL A 92 -7.81 -5.59 -8.43
C VAL A 92 -7.83 -6.00 -9.90
N GLY A 93 -6.99 -6.94 -10.28
CA GLY A 93 -6.77 -7.38 -11.67
C GLY A 93 -5.56 -6.69 -12.31
N ALA A 94 -4.80 -7.45 -13.08
CA ALA A 94 -3.54 -7.01 -13.67
C ALA A 94 -3.69 -5.78 -14.59
N ASP A 95 -4.83 -5.65 -15.26
CA ASP A 95 -5.11 -4.52 -16.15
C ASP A 95 -5.52 -3.24 -15.43
N ALA A 96 -5.89 -3.34 -14.13
CA ALA A 96 -6.35 -2.20 -13.33
C ALA A 96 -5.20 -1.44 -12.66
N LEU A 97 -4.02 -2.05 -12.51
CA LEU A 97 -2.84 -1.44 -11.89
C LEU A 97 -1.65 -1.53 -12.84
N ILE A 98 -1.35 -0.42 -13.50
CA ILE A 98 -0.28 -0.30 -14.49
C ILE A 98 1.00 0.23 -13.83
N GLY A 99 2.15 -0.24 -14.28
CA GLY A 99 3.46 0.08 -13.71
C GLY A 99 3.99 -1.03 -12.81
N ASP A 100 5.11 -0.77 -12.18
CA ASP A 100 5.72 -1.69 -11.22
C ASP A 100 6.48 -0.92 -10.12
N GLU A 101 6.78 -1.62 -9.05
CA GLU A 101 7.44 -1.09 -7.87
C GLU A 101 8.97 -0.95 -8.02
N THR A 102 9.54 -1.46 -9.10
CA THR A 102 10.99 -1.44 -9.34
C THR A 102 11.46 -0.16 -10.00
N ARG A 103 10.57 0.52 -10.72
CA ARG A 103 10.85 1.79 -11.40
C ARG A 103 9.80 2.83 -11.11
N ASN A 104 10.25 4.08 -10.98
CA ASN A 104 9.35 5.19 -10.82
C ASN A 104 8.65 5.51 -12.16
N VAL A 105 7.36 5.27 -12.23
CA VAL A 105 6.53 5.63 -13.37
C VAL A 105 5.92 7.00 -13.10
N ARG A 106 6.38 8.01 -13.81
CA ARG A 106 5.85 9.37 -13.70
C ARG A 106 4.56 9.46 -14.51
N ILE A 107 3.50 9.88 -13.86
CA ILE A 107 2.25 10.20 -14.54
C ILE A 107 2.32 11.65 -14.99
N PRO A 108 2.13 11.96 -16.28
CA PRO A 108 2.01 13.34 -16.74
C PRO A 108 0.82 14.01 -16.04
N THR A 109 1.05 15.13 -15.40
CA THR A 109 0.00 15.98 -14.78
C THR A 109 -0.43 17.05 -15.76
#